data_8479e2ce2c9d8a5d72684cea9595a2f0
#
_entry.id   8479e2ce2c9d8a5d72684cea9595a2f0
#
_cell.length_a   1.000
_cell.length_b   1.000
_cell.length_c   1.000
_cell.angle_alpha   90.00
_cell.angle_beta   90.00
_cell.angle_gamma   90.00
#
_symmetry.space_group_name_H-M   'P 1'
#
loop_
_entity.id
_entity.type
_entity.pdbx_description
1 polymer ?
#
loop_
_entity_poly.entity_id
_entity_poly.type
_entity_poly.pdbx_seq_one_letter_code
_entity_poly.pdbx_strand_id
1 'polypeptide(L)'
;MRQPNAASQSEAQTQANCGVCDHRFAAAVNPSTPLPRLLADIGGTNARFAWQDDAGKAPRDLQTLNVSDYASLAETMRAYLDRLGRPAPPWCAIGVASPITGDAVRLTNSHWSFSIDAVRCELGFERFVVINDFTALALAIPDLPLHELRQLGGGGAVAGTPLGLIGPGTGLGVSGLVPSSEPGRWVALQGEGGHVTLSASNVREAAVLQVMHHRFGHASAERAVSGQGLEVLYDALRTLNSVSNAAPLTAAEISQRALAGSDAQCVEALDLFCAFLGSVAGNLALTIGARGGIYIGGGIVPRLGDAFTKSRFRASFEDKGRFRGYLEAIPVYVIHSEVSPALLGAARAL
;
A
#
# COMPACT_ATOMS: atom_id res chain seq x y z
N MET A 1 -54.38 32.56 28.67
CA MET A 1 -54.66 32.00 30.02
C MET A 1 -53.84 30.72 30.18
N ARG A 2 -53.06 30.72 31.28
CA ARG A 2 -52.38 29.60 31.92
C ARG A 2 -51.05 29.05 31.26
N GLN A 3 -49.98 29.57 31.72
CA GLN A 3 -48.82 28.81 32.23
C GLN A 3 -49.20 28.16 33.57
N PRO A 4 -48.33 27.36 34.24
CA PRO A 4 -47.01 26.74 33.94
C PRO A 4 -46.94 25.27 34.42
N ASN A 5 -45.86 24.55 34.18
CA ASN A 5 -45.07 24.00 35.31
C ASN A 5 -43.69 23.46 34.91
N ALA A 6 -42.77 23.74 35.80
CA ALA A 6 -41.36 23.47 35.76
C ALA A 6 -41.02 22.14 36.47
N ALA A 7 -39.75 21.81 36.37
CA ALA A 7 -38.90 20.85 37.13
C ALA A 7 -38.73 19.49 36.45
N SER A 8 -37.51 19.03 36.20
CA SER A 8 -36.35 18.85 37.08
C SER A 8 -35.09 18.63 36.22
N GLN A 9 -34.01 19.38 36.38
CA GLN A 9 -32.80 19.08 37.12
C GLN A 9 -32.04 17.83 36.67
N SER A 10 -30.97 18.11 35.99
CA SER A 10 -29.54 17.85 36.32
C SER A 10 -29.08 16.44 36.12
N GLU A 11 -28.45 16.25 34.99
CA GLU A 11 -27.28 15.36 34.88
C GLU A 11 -26.09 16.17 34.29
N ALA A 12 -25.20 16.53 35.20
CA ALA A 12 -23.94 17.19 34.86
C ALA A 12 -23.05 16.19 34.14
N GLN A 13 -22.98 16.28 32.82
CA GLN A 13 -21.92 15.67 32.05
C GLN A 13 -20.64 16.50 32.22
N THR A 14 -19.71 15.94 32.97
CA THR A 14 -18.32 16.37 33.04
C THR A 14 -17.68 16.07 31.69
N GLN A 15 -17.86 16.93 30.70
CA GLN A 15 -17.02 16.95 29.51
C GLN A 15 -15.67 17.56 29.90
N ALA A 16 -14.66 16.71 30.06
CA ALA A 16 -13.28 17.14 30.07
C ALA A 16 -12.99 17.83 28.73
N ASN A 17 -12.78 19.14 28.78
CA ASN A 17 -12.30 19.95 27.67
C ASN A 17 -10.89 19.47 27.29
N CYS A 18 -10.79 18.52 26.34
CA CYS A 18 -9.56 18.30 25.62
C CYS A 18 -9.47 19.41 24.57
N GLY A 19 -8.53 20.32 24.74
CA GLY A 19 -8.34 21.48 23.87
C GLY A 19 -8.27 21.05 22.40
N VAL A 20 -8.96 21.81 21.56
CA VAL A 20 -8.95 21.70 20.09
C VAL A 20 -7.49 21.70 19.64
N CYS A 21 -6.96 20.54 19.22
CA CYS A 21 -5.65 20.43 18.62
C CYS A 21 -5.70 21.01 17.22
N ASP A 22 -5.08 22.18 17.06
CA ASP A 22 -4.85 22.89 15.81
C ASP A 22 -3.96 22.00 14.90
N HIS A 23 -4.52 21.51 13.78
CA HIS A 23 -3.81 20.67 12.80
C HIS A 23 -2.76 21.41 11.97
N ARG A 24 -2.14 22.44 12.52
CA ARG A 24 -0.97 23.08 11.92
C ARG A 24 0.25 22.28 12.29
N PHE A 25 0.94 21.79 11.26
CA PHE A 25 2.23 21.10 11.35
C PHE A 25 3.09 21.69 12.47
N ALA A 26 3.30 20.89 13.50
CA ALA A 26 4.10 21.27 14.66
C ALA A 26 5.52 21.67 14.22
N ALA A 27 6.03 22.67 14.90
CA ALA A 27 7.35 23.24 14.73
C ALA A 27 8.45 22.19 14.53
N ALA A 28 9.40 22.49 13.65
CA ALA A 28 10.62 21.72 13.46
C ALA A 28 11.26 21.37 14.80
N VAL A 29 11.18 20.11 15.20
CA VAL A 29 11.89 19.61 16.35
C VAL A 29 13.37 19.63 16.01
N ASN A 30 14.16 20.24 16.89
CA ASN A 30 15.61 20.30 16.79
C ASN A 30 16.17 18.86 16.64
N PRO A 31 16.87 18.49 15.54
CA PRO A 31 17.28 17.12 15.27
C PRO A 31 18.31 16.53 16.26
N SER A 32 18.66 17.27 17.31
CA SER A 32 19.72 16.93 18.25
C SER A 32 19.30 16.14 19.49
N THR A 33 17.98 15.90 19.71
CA THR A 33 17.54 15.07 20.85
C THR A 33 17.14 13.70 20.34
N PRO A 34 17.84 12.61 20.74
CA PRO A 34 17.43 11.27 20.38
C PRO A 34 16.09 10.95 21.04
N LEU A 35 15.03 10.83 20.25
CA LEU A 35 13.72 10.47 20.73
C LEU A 35 13.40 9.05 20.22
N PRO A 36 13.18 8.11 21.14
CA PRO A 36 12.78 6.76 20.74
C PRO A 36 11.40 6.77 20.08
N ARG A 37 11.21 5.80 19.17
CA ARG A 37 10.01 5.68 18.35
C ARG A 37 9.50 4.25 18.31
N LEU A 38 8.19 4.11 18.33
CA LEU A 38 7.52 2.87 17.97
C LEU A 38 7.11 2.95 16.50
N LEU A 39 7.50 1.96 15.73
CA LEU A 39 7.14 1.85 14.31
C LEU A 39 6.29 0.60 14.12
N ALA A 40 5.27 0.68 13.23
CA ALA A 40 4.53 -0.52 12.88
C ALA A 40 4.06 -0.52 11.42
N ASP A 41 3.88 -1.75 10.91
CA ASP A 41 3.23 -2.08 9.64
C ASP A 41 2.06 -3.03 9.96
N ILE A 42 0.84 -2.52 9.82
CA ILE A 42 -0.39 -3.18 10.27
C ILE A 42 -1.18 -3.65 9.05
N GLY A 43 -1.10 -4.95 8.79
CA GLY A 43 -1.94 -5.62 7.82
C GLY A 43 -3.20 -6.23 8.44
N GLY A 44 -4.01 -6.90 7.62
CA GLY A 44 -5.24 -7.55 8.10
C GLY A 44 -5.00 -8.78 8.98
N THR A 45 -3.87 -9.47 8.82
CA THR A 45 -3.53 -10.70 9.55
C THR A 45 -2.37 -10.50 10.53
N ASN A 46 -1.38 -9.71 10.15
CA ASN A 46 -0.16 -9.51 10.90
C ASN A 46 0.05 -8.03 11.22
N ALA A 47 0.48 -7.75 12.44
CA ALA A 47 0.98 -6.47 12.90
C ALA A 47 2.49 -6.61 13.16
N ARG A 48 3.31 -5.92 12.39
CA ARG A 48 4.78 -5.92 12.53
C ARG A 48 5.20 -4.68 13.26
N PHE A 49 5.98 -4.84 14.30
CA PHE A 49 6.48 -3.76 15.13
C PHE A 49 7.99 -3.70 15.10
N ALA A 50 8.52 -2.49 15.27
CA ALA A 50 9.94 -2.26 15.48
C ALA A 50 10.15 -1.08 16.43
N TRP A 51 11.26 -1.12 17.15
CA TRP A 51 11.74 -0.02 17.96
C TRP A 51 12.85 0.72 17.24
N GLN A 52 12.84 2.03 17.28
CA GLN A 52 13.90 2.88 16.76
C GLN A 52 14.36 3.86 17.86
N ASP A 53 15.66 3.86 18.21
CA ASP A 53 16.18 4.70 19.29
C ASP A 53 16.19 6.20 18.93
N ASP A 54 16.45 6.51 17.67
CA ASP A 54 16.39 7.89 17.11
C ASP A 54 16.25 7.83 15.58
N ALA A 55 16.04 8.99 14.94
CA ALA A 55 15.82 9.12 13.49
C ALA A 55 16.98 8.58 12.62
N GLY A 56 18.21 8.58 13.15
CA GLY A 56 19.41 8.14 12.42
C GLY A 56 19.76 6.67 12.60
N LYS A 57 19.01 5.93 13.41
CA LYS A 57 19.27 4.51 13.71
C LYS A 57 18.35 3.59 12.89
N ALA A 58 18.86 2.41 12.58
CA ALA A 58 18.02 1.38 11.99
C ALA A 58 16.96 0.88 12.99
N PRO A 59 15.74 0.56 12.54
CA PRO A 59 14.76 -0.14 13.34
C PRO A 59 15.29 -1.49 13.84
N ARG A 60 15.00 -1.84 15.10
CA ARG A 60 15.43 -3.06 15.75
C ARG A 60 14.30 -3.68 16.57
N ASP A 61 14.58 -4.80 17.21
CA ASP A 61 13.60 -5.53 18.04
C ASP A 61 12.31 -5.87 17.26
N LEU A 62 12.48 -6.28 15.99
CA LEU A 62 11.36 -6.59 15.10
C LEU A 62 10.55 -7.77 15.64
N GLN A 63 9.24 -7.60 15.76
CA GLN A 63 8.30 -8.66 16.12
C GLN A 63 7.06 -8.60 15.23
N THR A 64 6.54 -9.78 14.93
CA THR A 64 5.25 -9.94 14.23
C THR A 64 4.25 -10.57 15.20
N LEU A 65 3.12 -9.91 15.37
CA LEU A 65 2.00 -10.37 16.20
C LEU A 65 0.80 -10.62 15.29
N ASN A 66 0.01 -11.67 15.59
CA ASN A 66 -1.21 -11.92 14.83
C ASN A 66 -2.30 -10.96 15.27
N VAL A 67 -2.97 -10.35 14.32
CA VAL A 67 -4.07 -9.41 14.59
C VAL A 67 -5.25 -10.08 15.30
N SER A 68 -5.51 -11.37 14.98
CA SER A 68 -6.59 -12.15 15.61
C SER A 68 -6.41 -12.42 17.09
N ASP A 69 -5.17 -12.33 17.61
CA ASP A 69 -4.86 -12.66 19.00
C ASP A 69 -5.17 -11.51 19.97
N TYR A 70 -5.54 -10.33 19.44
CA TYR A 70 -5.74 -9.10 20.21
C TYR A 70 -7.04 -8.40 19.82
N ALA A 71 -7.73 -7.85 20.82
CA ALA A 71 -9.01 -7.16 20.59
C ALA A 71 -8.84 -5.80 19.90
N SER A 72 -7.67 -5.13 20.03
CA SER A 72 -7.44 -3.79 19.50
C SER A 72 -5.98 -3.54 19.13
N LEU A 73 -5.76 -2.49 18.32
CA LEU A 73 -4.43 -1.97 18.01
C LEU A 73 -3.67 -1.55 19.28
N ALA A 74 -4.34 -0.85 20.21
CA ALA A 74 -3.71 -0.38 21.44
C ALA A 74 -3.24 -1.55 22.33
N GLU A 75 -4.03 -2.61 22.44
CA GLU A 75 -3.66 -3.83 23.15
C GLU A 75 -2.43 -4.49 22.53
N THR A 76 -2.39 -4.59 21.20
CA THR A 76 -1.26 -5.18 20.47
C THR A 76 0.02 -4.36 20.66
N MET A 77 -0.08 -3.02 20.64
CA MET A 77 1.05 -2.13 20.93
C MET A 77 1.57 -2.31 22.36
N ARG A 78 0.68 -2.40 23.36
CA ARG A 78 1.08 -2.71 24.75
C ARG A 78 1.79 -4.05 24.84
N ALA A 79 1.22 -5.09 24.24
CA ALA A 79 1.83 -6.43 24.26
C ALA A 79 3.24 -6.44 23.66
N TYR A 80 3.50 -5.66 22.60
CA TYR A 80 4.84 -5.50 22.05
C TYR A 80 5.76 -4.78 23.04
N LEU A 81 5.34 -3.66 23.62
CA LEU A 81 6.13 -2.87 24.57
C LEU A 81 6.44 -3.66 25.85
N ASP A 82 5.46 -4.42 26.38
CA ASP A 82 5.63 -5.28 27.56
C ASP A 82 6.67 -6.37 27.31
N ARG A 83 6.67 -6.99 26.10
CA ARG A 83 7.68 -7.98 25.72
C ARG A 83 9.10 -7.40 25.66
N LEU A 84 9.22 -6.10 25.37
CA LEU A 84 10.50 -5.40 25.40
C LEU A 84 10.88 -4.90 26.80
N GLY A 85 9.96 -4.90 27.75
CA GLY A 85 10.15 -4.29 29.08
C GLY A 85 10.36 -2.76 28.99
N ARG A 86 9.69 -2.09 28.02
CA ARG A 86 9.85 -0.66 27.76
C ARG A 86 8.54 0.10 27.89
N PRO A 87 8.57 1.33 28.40
CA PRO A 87 7.43 2.22 28.36
C PRO A 87 7.14 2.65 26.90
N ALA A 88 5.92 3.15 26.67
CA ALA A 88 5.59 3.76 25.40
C ALA A 88 6.54 4.94 25.11
N PRO A 89 7.11 5.02 23.90
CA PRO A 89 7.96 6.13 23.52
C PRO A 89 7.12 7.37 23.21
N PRO A 90 7.69 8.58 23.21
CA PRO A 90 6.94 9.80 22.92
C PRO A 90 6.39 9.82 21.47
N TRP A 91 7.04 9.15 20.53
CA TRP A 91 6.65 9.16 19.14
C TRP A 91 6.33 7.77 18.61
N CYS A 92 5.26 7.71 17.81
CA CYS A 92 4.83 6.49 17.14
C CYS A 92 4.39 6.81 15.70
N ALA A 93 4.77 5.95 14.76
CA ALA A 93 4.23 5.98 13.40
C ALA A 93 3.88 4.58 12.90
N ILE A 94 2.74 4.47 12.23
CA ILE A 94 2.27 3.20 11.69
C ILE A 94 1.78 3.34 10.26
N GLY A 95 2.11 2.33 9.43
CA GLY A 95 1.45 2.09 8.16
C GLY A 95 0.28 1.13 8.36
N VAL A 96 -0.88 1.42 7.80
CA VAL A 96 -2.05 0.55 7.89
C VAL A 96 -2.63 0.24 6.51
N ALA A 97 -3.06 -0.99 6.29
CA ALA A 97 -3.64 -1.45 5.03
C ALA A 97 -5.09 -0.95 4.86
N SER A 98 -5.28 0.36 4.92
CA SER A 98 -6.58 1.03 4.76
C SER A 98 -6.38 2.51 4.40
N PRO A 99 -7.32 3.15 3.68
CA PRO A 99 -7.34 4.59 3.48
C PRO A 99 -7.44 5.36 4.80
N ILE A 100 -6.70 6.46 4.90
CA ILE A 100 -6.76 7.37 6.06
C ILE A 100 -7.45 8.66 5.61
N THR A 101 -8.71 8.82 6.00
CA THR A 101 -9.55 9.97 5.60
C THR A 101 -9.96 10.86 6.77
N GLY A 102 -9.49 10.55 7.97
CA GLY A 102 -9.80 11.29 9.20
C GLY A 102 -9.34 10.55 10.44
N ASP A 103 -9.82 10.92 11.61
CA ASP A 103 -9.44 10.33 12.89
C ASP A 103 -9.90 8.88 13.05
N ALA A 104 -11.07 8.53 12.52
CA ALA A 104 -11.61 7.17 12.59
C ALA A 104 -11.01 6.29 11.49
N VAL A 105 -10.27 5.26 11.90
CA VAL A 105 -9.65 4.28 11.00
C VAL A 105 -10.33 2.92 11.18
N ARG A 106 -10.74 2.31 10.06
CA ARG A 106 -11.26 0.94 10.03
C ARG A 106 -10.42 0.11 9.08
N LEU A 107 -9.83 -0.96 9.56
CA LEU A 107 -9.05 -1.85 8.71
C LEU A 107 -9.97 -2.66 7.80
N THR A 108 -9.66 -2.70 6.50
CA THR A 108 -10.49 -3.35 5.48
C THR A 108 -10.60 -4.86 5.69
N ASN A 109 -9.50 -5.51 6.10
CA ASN A 109 -9.39 -6.97 6.25
C ASN A 109 -9.13 -7.39 7.70
N SER A 110 -9.65 -6.63 8.69
CA SER A 110 -9.52 -6.92 10.11
C SER A 110 -10.74 -6.41 10.87
N HIS A 111 -10.96 -6.95 12.07
CA HIS A 111 -12.00 -6.48 12.98
C HIS A 111 -11.63 -5.17 13.70
N TRP A 112 -10.39 -4.68 13.55
CA TRP A 112 -9.98 -3.47 14.24
C TRP A 112 -10.57 -2.21 13.61
N SER A 113 -11.10 -1.37 14.47
CA SER A 113 -11.39 0.03 14.20
C SER A 113 -10.96 0.86 15.39
N PHE A 114 -10.39 2.05 15.15
CA PHE A 114 -9.87 2.90 16.21
C PHE A 114 -9.92 4.38 15.82
N SER A 115 -9.91 5.25 16.83
CA SER A 115 -9.63 6.67 16.68
C SER A 115 -8.13 6.90 16.89
N ILE A 116 -7.50 7.64 16.00
CA ILE A 116 -6.07 7.98 16.09
C ILE A 116 -5.80 8.74 17.39
N ASP A 117 -6.62 9.75 17.70
CA ASP A 117 -6.49 10.53 18.92
C ASP A 117 -6.75 9.71 20.19
N ALA A 118 -7.73 8.79 20.17
CA ALA A 118 -7.97 7.91 21.31
C ALA A 118 -6.76 7.01 21.61
N VAL A 119 -6.18 6.35 20.60
CA VAL A 119 -4.98 5.51 20.77
C VAL A 119 -3.80 6.34 21.22
N ARG A 120 -3.61 7.55 20.65
CA ARG A 120 -2.55 8.47 21.05
C ARG A 120 -2.64 8.81 22.54
N CYS A 121 -3.83 9.20 23.01
CA CYS A 121 -4.06 9.54 24.44
C CYS A 121 -3.91 8.33 25.35
N GLU A 122 -4.46 7.17 24.94
CA GLU A 122 -4.47 5.93 25.73
C GLU A 122 -3.05 5.38 25.99
N LEU A 123 -2.15 5.51 25.00
CA LEU A 123 -0.77 5.06 25.09
C LEU A 123 0.22 6.17 25.49
N GLY A 124 -0.26 7.40 25.61
CA GLY A 124 0.55 8.54 26.04
C GLY A 124 1.56 9.03 24.99
N PHE A 125 1.29 8.82 23.69
CA PHE A 125 2.15 9.35 22.64
C PHE A 125 2.00 10.86 22.54
N GLU A 126 3.12 11.58 22.48
CA GLU A 126 3.16 13.01 22.16
C GLU A 126 2.81 13.20 20.66
N ARG A 127 3.38 12.33 19.80
CA ARG A 127 3.11 12.30 18.36
C ARG A 127 2.76 10.89 17.91
N PHE A 128 1.59 10.73 17.31
CA PHE A 128 1.14 9.49 16.69
C PHE A 128 0.73 9.75 15.25
N VAL A 129 1.45 9.16 14.30
CA VAL A 129 1.22 9.32 12.86
C VAL A 129 0.70 8.00 12.30
N VAL A 130 -0.45 8.07 11.64
CA VAL A 130 -1.05 6.93 10.94
C VAL A 130 -1.13 7.26 9.45
N ILE A 131 -0.52 6.42 8.63
CA ILE A 131 -0.55 6.56 7.16
C ILE A 131 -0.96 5.25 6.52
N ASN A 132 -1.38 5.31 5.26
CA ASN A 132 -1.62 4.10 4.49
C ASN A 132 -0.31 3.31 4.29
N ASP A 133 -0.39 1.97 4.22
CA ASP A 133 0.78 1.08 4.08
C ASP A 133 1.56 1.31 2.78
N PHE A 134 0.87 1.60 1.65
CA PHE A 134 1.54 1.97 0.40
C PHE A 134 2.16 3.37 0.44
N THR A 135 1.58 4.30 1.19
CA THR A 135 2.21 5.59 1.47
C THR A 135 3.48 5.40 2.29
N ALA A 136 3.46 4.53 3.30
CA ALA A 136 4.65 4.16 4.07
C ALA A 136 5.71 3.51 3.17
N LEU A 137 5.31 2.54 2.33
CA LEU A 137 6.24 1.90 1.39
C LEU A 137 6.84 2.91 0.41
N ALA A 138 6.05 3.88 -0.09
CA ALA A 138 6.58 4.93 -0.96
C ALA A 138 7.66 5.75 -0.25
N LEU A 139 7.41 6.20 0.99
CA LEU A 139 8.37 6.96 1.79
C LEU A 139 9.68 6.21 2.05
N ALA A 140 9.66 4.88 2.02
CA ALA A 140 10.85 4.05 2.19
C ALA A 140 11.76 4.01 0.93
N ILE A 141 11.20 4.24 -0.28
CA ILE A 141 11.91 4.04 -1.55
C ILE A 141 13.29 4.71 -1.59
N PRO A 142 13.48 5.97 -1.16
CA PRO A 142 14.78 6.62 -1.23
C PRO A 142 15.87 5.98 -0.37
N ASP A 143 15.50 5.16 0.61
CA ASP A 143 16.42 4.48 1.53
C ASP A 143 16.62 3.01 1.21
N LEU A 144 15.90 2.47 0.22
CA LEU A 144 16.04 1.08 -0.14
C LEU A 144 17.44 0.81 -0.71
N PRO A 145 18.17 -0.18 -0.18
CA PRO A 145 19.46 -0.52 -0.70
C PRO A 145 19.35 -1.14 -2.10
N LEU A 146 20.31 -0.86 -2.96
CA LEU A 146 20.28 -1.29 -4.37
C LEU A 146 20.15 -2.81 -4.54
N HIS A 147 20.68 -3.60 -3.60
CA HIS A 147 20.55 -5.06 -3.67
C HIS A 147 19.14 -5.59 -3.43
N GLU A 148 18.25 -4.78 -2.84
CA GLU A 148 16.83 -5.08 -2.71
C GLU A 148 16.01 -4.66 -3.94
N LEU A 149 16.63 -4.04 -4.94
CA LEU A 149 15.99 -3.54 -6.14
C LEU A 149 16.46 -4.30 -7.39
N ARG A 150 15.53 -5.03 -8.00
CA ARG A 150 15.80 -5.68 -9.30
C ARG A 150 15.27 -4.80 -10.43
N GLN A 151 16.17 -4.23 -11.22
CA GLN A 151 15.77 -3.40 -12.37
C GLN A 151 15.20 -4.26 -13.51
N LEU A 152 14.09 -3.80 -14.07
CA LEU A 152 13.40 -4.36 -15.22
C LEU A 152 13.31 -3.33 -16.35
N GLY A 153 14.33 -3.26 -17.16
CA GLY A 153 14.43 -2.32 -18.29
C GLY A 153 14.58 -0.85 -17.84
N GLY A 154 14.58 0.04 -18.81
CA GLY A 154 14.81 1.48 -18.63
C GLY A 154 16.27 1.85 -18.53
N GLY A 155 16.50 3.17 -18.48
CA GLY A 155 17.81 3.77 -18.24
C GLY A 155 18.12 3.95 -16.76
N GLY A 156 18.89 4.98 -16.43
CA GLY A 156 19.13 5.42 -15.05
C GLY A 156 17.99 6.27 -14.51
N ALA A 157 17.72 6.16 -13.21
CA ALA A 157 16.80 7.05 -12.51
C ALA A 157 17.25 8.51 -12.58
N VAL A 158 16.35 9.42 -12.90
CA VAL A 158 16.63 10.85 -12.94
C VAL A 158 16.43 11.43 -11.55
N ALA A 159 17.52 11.85 -10.90
CA ALA A 159 17.47 12.43 -9.56
C ALA A 159 16.59 13.68 -9.50
N GLY A 160 15.91 13.90 -8.36
CA GLY A 160 15.06 15.06 -8.14
C GLY A 160 13.78 15.07 -8.97
N THR A 161 13.35 13.94 -9.50
CA THR A 161 12.07 13.79 -10.21
C THR A 161 11.14 12.81 -9.48
N PRO A 162 9.82 12.85 -9.73
CA PRO A 162 8.89 11.96 -9.05
C PRO A 162 9.22 10.48 -9.20
N LEU A 163 8.85 9.70 -8.19
CA LEU A 163 8.91 8.24 -8.13
C LEU A 163 7.49 7.70 -8.09
N GLY A 164 7.18 6.64 -8.83
CA GLY A 164 5.90 5.96 -8.75
C GLY A 164 6.03 4.61 -8.03
N LEU A 165 5.03 4.26 -7.24
CA LEU A 165 4.91 2.96 -6.59
C LEU A 165 3.60 2.31 -6.97
N ILE A 166 3.66 1.06 -7.38
CA ILE A 166 2.50 0.21 -7.65
C ILE A 166 2.77 -1.19 -7.11
N GLY A 167 1.78 -1.85 -6.53
CA GLY A 167 2.04 -3.17 -5.98
C GLY A 167 0.80 -4.04 -5.85
N PRO A 168 0.75 -5.13 -6.63
CA PRO A 168 -0.30 -6.12 -6.50
C PRO A 168 -0.05 -7.02 -5.29
N GLY A 169 -1.10 -7.16 -4.47
CA GLY A 169 -1.19 -8.02 -3.30
C GLY A 169 -2.59 -8.59 -3.18
N THR A 170 -3.22 -8.51 -2.01
CA THR A 170 -4.65 -8.78 -1.82
C THR A 170 -5.49 -7.83 -2.68
N GLY A 171 -5.09 -6.55 -2.71
CA GLY A 171 -5.58 -5.51 -3.62
C GLY A 171 -4.47 -4.99 -4.54
N LEU A 172 -4.66 -3.78 -5.07
CA LEU A 172 -3.67 -3.06 -5.86
C LEU A 172 -3.37 -1.69 -5.22
N GLY A 173 -2.27 -1.61 -4.47
CA GLY A 173 -1.80 -0.34 -3.94
C GLY A 173 -1.11 0.50 -5.01
N VAL A 174 -1.37 1.80 -4.99
CA VAL A 174 -0.72 2.79 -5.86
C VAL A 174 -0.40 4.04 -5.04
N SER A 175 0.83 4.49 -5.15
CA SER A 175 1.32 5.69 -4.47
C SER A 175 2.43 6.33 -5.31
N GLY A 176 3.07 7.35 -4.80
CA GLY A 176 4.23 7.98 -5.42
C GLY A 176 4.88 8.98 -4.48
N LEU A 177 6.03 9.45 -4.88
CA LEU A 177 6.76 10.51 -4.19
C LEU A 177 7.02 11.67 -5.15
N VAL A 178 6.77 12.88 -4.68
CA VAL A 178 7.16 14.11 -5.37
C VAL A 178 8.25 14.79 -4.56
N PRO A 179 9.35 15.25 -5.19
CA PRO A 179 10.40 15.96 -4.48
C PRO A 179 9.85 17.27 -3.89
N SER A 180 10.18 17.56 -2.64
CA SER A 180 9.88 18.83 -2.00
C SER A 180 10.88 19.93 -2.46
N SER A 181 10.57 21.19 -2.16
CA SER A 181 11.51 22.30 -2.31
C SER A 181 12.73 22.18 -1.38
N GLU A 182 12.60 21.43 -0.28
CA GLU A 182 13.72 21.15 0.63
C GLU A 182 14.50 19.93 0.10
N PRO A 183 15.83 20.04 -0.10
CA PRO A 183 16.66 18.95 -0.59
C PRO A 183 16.54 17.68 0.28
N GLY A 184 16.35 16.54 -0.36
CA GLY A 184 16.22 15.22 0.32
C GLY A 184 14.88 14.95 0.97
N ARG A 185 13.92 15.90 0.92
CA ARG A 185 12.58 15.72 1.45
C ARG A 185 11.59 15.36 0.34
N TRP A 186 10.69 14.46 0.66
CA TRP A 186 9.69 13.93 -0.26
C TRP A 186 8.27 14.13 0.28
N VAL A 187 7.35 14.36 -0.63
CA VAL A 187 5.91 14.40 -0.35
C VAL A 187 5.27 13.15 -0.95
N ALA A 188 4.65 12.34 -0.12
CA ALA A 188 3.96 11.15 -0.58
C ALA A 188 2.59 11.50 -1.18
N LEU A 189 2.28 10.88 -2.31
CA LEU A 189 0.97 10.96 -2.95
C LEU A 189 0.06 9.89 -2.33
N GLN A 190 -0.96 10.34 -1.63
CA GLN A 190 -1.97 9.48 -1.01
C GLN A 190 -3.15 9.34 -1.96
N GLY A 191 -3.20 8.23 -2.69
CA GLY A 191 -4.23 8.01 -3.70
C GLY A 191 -4.70 6.55 -3.73
N GLU A 192 -5.88 6.34 -4.32
CA GLU A 192 -6.51 5.03 -4.52
C GLU A 192 -6.43 4.63 -6.01
N GLY A 193 -5.22 4.70 -6.56
CA GLY A 193 -4.97 4.43 -7.98
C GLY A 193 -5.26 3.01 -8.46
N GLY A 194 -5.42 2.05 -7.53
CA GLY A 194 -5.89 0.70 -7.86
C GLY A 194 -7.35 0.67 -8.34
N HIS A 195 -8.14 1.68 -8.00
CA HIS A 195 -9.56 1.76 -8.36
C HIS A 195 -9.85 2.54 -9.64
N VAL A 196 -8.82 2.99 -10.37
CA VAL A 196 -9.02 3.60 -11.69
C VAL A 196 -9.59 2.60 -12.68
N THR A 197 -10.35 3.10 -13.67
CA THR A 197 -10.90 2.25 -14.73
C THR A 197 -9.77 1.63 -15.56
N LEU A 198 -9.79 0.33 -15.73
CA LEU A 198 -8.84 -0.41 -16.54
C LEU A 198 -9.21 -0.25 -18.04
N SER A 199 -8.21 -0.03 -18.86
CA SER A 199 -8.37 0.09 -20.31
C SER A 199 -7.70 -1.06 -21.06
N ALA A 200 -8.28 -1.46 -22.20
CA ALA A 200 -7.72 -2.46 -23.09
C ALA A 200 -6.80 -1.82 -24.14
N SER A 201 -5.70 -2.51 -24.46
CA SER A 201 -4.78 -2.14 -25.55
C SER A 201 -5.01 -2.96 -26.83
N ASN A 202 -5.81 -4.02 -26.77
CA ASN A 202 -6.13 -4.88 -27.92
C ASN A 202 -7.50 -5.56 -27.77
N VAL A 203 -7.95 -6.25 -28.85
CA VAL A 203 -9.27 -6.87 -28.92
C VAL A 203 -9.46 -7.96 -27.86
N ARG A 204 -8.42 -8.74 -27.53
CA ARG A 204 -8.53 -9.82 -26.52
C ARG A 204 -8.71 -9.24 -25.12
N GLU A 205 -7.96 -8.21 -24.78
CA GLU A 205 -8.13 -7.48 -23.53
C GLU A 205 -9.51 -6.82 -23.45
N ALA A 206 -10.00 -6.22 -24.54
CA ALA A 206 -11.34 -5.64 -24.58
C ALA A 206 -12.44 -6.67 -24.32
N ALA A 207 -12.33 -7.87 -24.88
CA ALA A 207 -13.27 -8.96 -24.62
C ALA A 207 -13.25 -9.39 -23.15
N VAL A 208 -12.07 -9.50 -22.52
CA VAL A 208 -11.93 -9.81 -21.09
C VAL A 208 -12.57 -8.70 -20.24
N LEU A 209 -12.29 -7.43 -20.54
CA LEU A 209 -12.89 -6.31 -19.81
C LEU A 209 -14.41 -6.25 -19.97
N GLN A 210 -14.95 -6.66 -21.11
CA GLN A 210 -16.40 -6.74 -21.31
C GLN A 210 -17.04 -7.77 -20.35
N VAL A 211 -16.44 -8.93 -20.16
CA VAL A 211 -16.89 -9.94 -19.18
C VAL A 211 -16.81 -9.37 -17.76
N MET A 212 -15.73 -8.68 -17.42
CA MET A 212 -15.57 -8.03 -16.12
C MET A 212 -16.62 -6.95 -15.88
N HIS A 213 -16.91 -6.11 -16.89
CA HIS A 213 -17.98 -5.10 -16.79
C HIS A 213 -19.35 -5.72 -16.54
N HIS A 214 -19.67 -6.82 -17.21
CA HIS A 214 -20.92 -7.54 -16.97
C HIS A 214 -21.02 -8.05 -15.52
N ARG A 215 -19.90 -8.54 -14.98
CA ARG A 215 -19.86 -9.11 -13.62
C ARG A 215 -19.90 -8.05 -12.51
N PHE A 216 -19.21 -6.92 -12.69
CA PHE A 216 -18.91 -5.96 -11.61
C PHE A 216 -19.49 -4.55 -11.82
N GLY A 217 -20.01 -4.24 -12.98
CA GLY A 217 -20.41 -2.90 -13.39
C GLY A 217 -19.23 -1.97 -13.68
N HIS A 218 -18.16 -2.03 -12.87
CA HIS A 218 -16.91 -1.28 -13.05
C HIS A 218 -15.71 -2.23 -13.03
N ALA A 219 -14.92 -2.23 -14.09
CA ALA A 219 -13.67 -2.97 -14.19
C ALA A 219 -12.50 -2.06 -13.75
N SER A 220 -12.21 -2.06 -12.45
CA SER A 220 -11.04 -1.33 -11.94
C SER A 220 -9.73 -2.07 -12.22
N ALA A 221 -8.60 -1.35 -12.14
CA ALA A 221 -7.28 -1.95 -12.25
C ALA A 221 -7.06 -3.08 -11.23
N GLU A 222 -7.47 -2.89 -9.98
CA GLU A 222 -7.38 -3.89 -8.91
C GLU A 222 -8.14 -5.17 -9.23
N ARG A 223 -9.29 -5.07 -9.91
CA ARG A 223 -10.10 -6.23 -10.31
C ARG A 223 -9.41 -7.17 -11.30
N ALA A 224 -8.34 -6.72 -11.94
CA ALA A 224 -7.49 -7.54 -12.81
C ALA A 224 -6.10 -7.76 -12.22
N VAL A 225 -5.58 -6.79 -11.47
CA VAL A 225 -4.18 -6.75 -11.04
C VAL A 225 -4.09 -6.87 -9.52
N SER A 226 -4.55 -8.00 -9.01
CA SER A 226 -4.45 -8.42 -7.60
C SER A 226 -4.52 -9.94 -7.53
N GLY A 227 -4.37 -10.52 -6.34
CA GLY A 227 -4.57 -11.96 -6.16
C GLY A 227 -5.96 -12.40 -6.64
N GLN A 228 -7.01 -11.76 -6.15
CA GLN A 228 -8.38 -12.01 -6.63
C GLN A 228 -8.54 -11.64 -8.11
N GLY A 229 -7.83 -10.62 -8.58
CA GLY A 229 -7.86 -10.21 -9.98
C GLY A 229 -7.35 -11.28 -10.93
N LEU A 230 -6.34 -12.05 -10.54
CA LEU A 230 -5.85 -13.17 -11.33
C LEU A 230 -6.93 -14.28 -11.47
N GLU A 231 -7.70 -14.55 -10.42
CA GLU A 231 -8.84 -15.47 -10.46
C GLU A 231 -9.96 -14.93 -11.39
N VAL A 232 -10.22 -13.62 -11.33
CA VAL A 232 -11.20 -12.94 -12.20
C VAL A 232 -10.79 -13.03 -13.67
N LEU A 233 -9.51 -12.82 -13.99
CA LEU A 233 -9.00 -12.97 -15.36
C LEU A 233 -9.14 -14.41 -15.87
N TYR A 234 -8.79 -15.38 -15.05
CA TYR A 234 -8.95 -16.80 -15.38
C TYR A 234 -10.43 -17.15 -15.65
N ASP A 235 -11.35 -16.72 -14.80
CA ASP A 235 -12.79 -16.93 -14.97
C ASP A 235 -13.34 -16.24 -16.23
N ALA A 236 -12.88 -15.02 -16.53
CA ALA A 236 -13.26 -14.31 -17.75
C ALA A 236 -12.80 -15.07 -19.02
N LEU A 237 -11.58 -15.59 -18.99
CA LEU A 237 -11.08 -16.44 -20.10
C LEU A 237 -11.88 -17.73 -20.26
N ARG A 238 -12.27 -18.39 -19.16
CA ARG A 238 -13.16 -19.57 -19.22
C ARG A 238 -14.48 -19.24 -19.89
N THR A 239 -15.07 -18.12 -19.54
CA THR A 239 -16.33 -17.63 -20.14
C THR A 239 -16.17 -17.40 -21.65
N LEU A 240 -15.12 -16.69 -22.07
CA LEU A 240 -14.85 -16.39 -23.47
C LEU A 240 -14.53 -17.64 -24.31
N ASN A 241 -13.86 -18.62 -23.71
CA ASN A 241 -13.46 -19.85 -24.39
C ASN A 241 -14.50 -20.96 -24.25
N SER A 242 -15.68 -20.68 -23.66
CA SER A 242 -16.78 -21.63 -23.43
C SER A 242 -16.37 -22.89 -22.66
N VAL A 243 -15.44 -22.77 -21.70
CA VAL A 243 -14.97 -23.84 -20.82
C VAL A 243 -15.79 -23.84 -19.53
N SER A 244 -16.94 -24.53 -19.55
CA SER A 244 -17.92 -24.43 -18.44
C SER A 244 -17.67 -25.40 -17.27
N ASN A 245 -16.92 -26.50 -17.46
CA ASN A 245 -16.85 -27.62 -16.49
C ASN A 245 -15.57 -27.72 -15.66
N ALA A 246 -14.65 -26.71 -15.71
CA ALA A 246 -13.47 -26.72 -14.88
C ALA A 246 -13.78 -26.14 -13.48
N ALA A 247 -13.23 -26.74 -12.42
CA ALA A 247 -13.33 -26.20 -11.07
C ALA A 247 -12.69 -24.81 -10.98
N PRO A 248 -13.20 -23.91 -10.12
CA PRO A 248 -12.52 -22.65 -9.85
C PRO A 248 -11.13 -22.91 -9.28
N LEU A 249 -10.15 -22.11 -9.70
CA LEU A 249 -8.78 -22.18 -9.22
C LEU A 249 -8.47 -20.94 -8.38
N THR A 250 -7.67 -21.14 -7.33
CA THR A 250 -7.11 -20.04 -6.56
C THR A 250 -5.99 -19.33 -7.32
N ALA A 251 -5.69 -18.09 -6.98
CA ALA A 251 -4.58 -17.33 -7.56
C ALA A 251 -3.23 -18.08 -7.46
N ALA A 252 -3.01 -18.81 -6.38
CA ALA A 252 -1.81 -19.62 -6.19
C ALA A 252 -1.73 -20.78 -7.19
N GLU A 253 -2.82 -21.52 -7.39
CA GLU A 253 -2.90 -22.61 -8.35
C GLU A 253 -2.77 -22.11 -9.79
N ILE A 254 -3.44 -20.99 -10.14
CA ILE A 254 -3.31 -20.35 -11.45
C ILE A 254 -1.85 -19.98 -11.71
N SER A 255 -1.19 -19.30 -10.75
CA SER A 255 0.22 -18.92 -10.88
C SER A 255 1.13 -20.13 -11.03
N GLN A 256 0.91 -21.18 -10.22
CA GLN A 256 1.71 -22.41 -10.28
C GLN A 256 1.58 -23.11 -11.63
N ARG A 257 0.35 -23.28 -12.14
CA ARG A 257 0.10 -23.91 -13.43
C ARG A 257 0.62 -23.08 -14.60
N ALA A 258 0.49 -21.75 -14.50
CA ALA A 258 1.03 -20.83 -15.50
C ALA A 258 2.55 -20.93 -15.59
N LEU A 259 3.25 -20.89 -14.44
CA LEU A 259 4.71 -20.99 -14.38
C LEU A 259 5.23 -22.35 -14.87
N ALA A 260 4.47 -23.42 -14.63
CA ALA A 260 4.78 -24.77 -15.14
C ALA A 260 4.41 -24.95 -16.62
N GLY A 261 3.67 -24.02 -17.23
CA GLY A 261 3.14 -24.17 -18.60
C GLY A 261 2.13 -25.30 -18.77
N SER A 262 1.54 -25.80 -17.68
CA SER A 262 0.69 -27.00 -17.66
C SER A 262 -0.78 -26.72 -18.02
N ASP A 263 -1.19 -25.43 -18.06
CA ASP A 263 -2.55 -25.01 -18.38
C ASP A 263 -2.48 -23.71 -19.19
N ALA A 264 -2.91 -23.76 -20.46
CA ALA A 264 -2.83 -22.62 -21.36
C ALA A 264 -3.69 -21.42 -20.92
N GLN A 265 -4.82 -21.65 -20.24
CA GLN A 265 -5.65 -20.56 -19.72
C GLN A 265 -5.00 -19.89 -18.51
N CYS A 266 -4.34 -20.66 -17.66
CA CYS A 266 -3.54 -20.10 -16.56
C CYS A 266 -2.38 -19.27 -17.10
N VAL A 267 -1.69 -19.73 -18.15
CA VAL A 267 -0.62 -18.97 -18.83
C VAL A 267 -1.17 -17.66 -19.37
N GLU A 268 -2.31 -17.68 -20.08
CA GLU A 268 -2.94 -16.49 -20.63
C GLU A 268 -3.41 -15.53 -19.52
N ALA A 269 -4.00 -16.04 -18.44
CA ALA A 269 -4.43 -15.22 -17.30
C ALA A 269 -3.26 -14.47 -16.64
N LEU A 270 -2.14 -15.17 -16.43
CA LEU A 270 -0.93 -14.56 -15.86
C LEU A 270 -0.30 -13.54 -16.81
N ASP A 271 -0.32 -13.81 -18.13
CA ASP A 271 0.18 -12.88 -19.14
C ASP A 271 -0.68 -11.61 -19.21
N LEU A 272 -2.01 -11.73 -19.17
CA LEU A 272 -2.92 -10.58 -19.07
C LEU A 272 -2.70 -9.78 -17.78
N PHE A 273 -2.52 -10.46 -16.64
CA PHE A 273 -2.19 -9.80 -15.38
C PHE A 273 -0.93 -8.94 -15.51
N CYS A 274 0.14 -9.48 -16.08
CA CYS A 274 1.38 -8.76 -16.29
C CYS A 274 1.21 -7.60 -17.29
N ALA A 275 0.45 -7.80 -18.36
CA ALA A 275 0.17 -6.76 -19.36
C ALA A 275 -0.62 -5.60 -18.76
N PHE A 276 -1.69 -5.88 -18.00
CA PHE A 276 -2.48 -4.85 -17.33
C PHE A 276 -1.67 -4.12 -16.26
N LEU A 277 -0.85 -4.83 -15.46
CA LEU A 277 0.06 -4.19 -14.51
C LEU A 277 1.02 -3.23 -15.23
N GLY A 278 1.58 -3.65 -16.38
CA GLY A 278 2.44 -2.79 -17.21
C GLY A 278 1.71 -1.54 -17.70
N SER A 279 0.49 -1.70 -18.22
CA SER A 279 -0.31 -0.58 -18.71
C SER A 279 -0.63 0.43 -17.60
N VAL A 280 -1.05 -0.04 -16.41
CA VAL A 280 -1.35 0.84 -15.25
C VAL A 280 -0.10 1.52 -14.73
N ALA A 281 1.02 0.80 -14.63
CA ALA A 281 2.31 1.37 -14.23
C ALA A 281 2.80 2.45 -15.21
N GLY A 282 2.61 2.24 -16.52
CA GLY A 282 2.91 3.24 -17.56
C GLY A 282 2.01 4.47 -17.46
N ASN A 283 0.71 4.29 -17.15
CA ASN A 283 -0.20 5.40 -16.89
C ASN A 283 0.23 6.22 -15.66
N LEU A 284 0.61 5.54 -14.56
CA LEU A 284 1.16 6.19 -13.37
C LEU A 284 2.40 7.00 -13.71
N ALA A 285 3.36 6.40 -14.45
CA ALA A 285 4.59 7.07 -14.86
C ALA A 285 4.34 8.36 -15.66
N LEU A 286 3.38 8.33 -16.59
CA LEU A 286 3.00 9.50 -17.37
C LEU A 286 2.27 10.56 -16.52
N THR A 287 1.37 10.12 -15.64
CA THR A 287 0.51 11.01 -14.85
C THR A 287 1.30 11.87 -13.89
N ILE A 288 2.29 11.29 -13.21
CA ILE A 288 3.09 12.00 -12.21
C ILE A 288 4.48 12.40 -12.70
N GLY A 289 4.84 12.05 -13.94
CA GLY A 289 6.16 12.32 -14.49
C GLY A 289 7.29 11.55 -13.79
N ALA A 290 7.08 10.28 -13.47
CA ALA A 290 7.94 9.44 -12.63
C ALA A 290 9.28 9.06 -13.31
N ARG A 291 10.08 10.05 -13.67
CA ARG A 291 11.42 9.83 -14.29
C ARG A 291 12.45 9.28 -13.29
N GLY A 292 12.18 9.37 -12.00
CA GLY A 292 12.98 8.73 -10.96
C GLY A 292 12.76 7.22 -10.86
N GLY A 293 11.79 6.69 -11.62
CA GLY A 293 11.50 5.27 -11.75
C GLY A 293 10.12 4.88 -11.23
N ILE A 294 9.67 3.71 -11.68
CA ILE A 294 8.50 3.01 -11.13
C ILE A 294 8.99 1.85 -10.28
N TYR A 295 8.48 1.76 -9.07
CA TYR A 295 8.81 0.72 -8.10
C TYR A 295 7.61 -0.21 -7.95
N ILE A 296 7.87 -1.52 -8.05
CA ILE A 296 6.84 -2.55 -7.90
C ILE A 296 6.99 -3.18 -6.54
N GLY A 297 6.03 -2.91 -5.66
CA GLY A 297 5.90 -3.53 -4.33
C GLY A 297 4.94 -4.70 -4.33
N GLY A 298 4.57 -5.14 -3.12
CA GLY A 298 3.63 -6.25 -2.92
C GLY A 298 4.26 -7.63 -3.13
N GLY A 299 3.54 -8.66 -2.69
CA GLY A 299 4.09 -10.01 -2.61
C GLY A 299 3.92 -10.88 -3.87
N ILE A 300 3.17 -10.44 -4.89
CA ILE A 300 2.89 -11.29 -6.06
C ILE A 300 4.07 -11.28 -7.03
N VAL A 301 4.51 -10.09 -7.48
CA VAL A 301 5.52 -9.96 -8.53
C VAL A 301 6.87 -10.61 -8.17
N PRO A 302 7.42 -10.44 -6.95
CA PRO A 302 8.66 -11.11 -6.58
C PRO A 302 8.63 -12.63 -6.72
N ARG A 303 7.47 -13.26 -6.47
CA ARG A 303 7.29 -14.72 -6.57
C ARG A 303 7.25 -15.22 -8.02
N LEU A 304 6.95 -14.37 -8.99
CA LEU A 304 6.95 -14.74 -10.41
C LEU A 304 8.37 -14.83 -10.97
N GLY A 305 9.36 -14.21 -10.32
CA GLY A 305 10.78 -14.32 -10.69
C GLY A 305 11.04 -13.96 -12.16
N ASP A 306 11.73 -14.86 -12.86
CA ASP A 306 12.11 -14.65 -14.27
C ASP A 306 10.92 -14.69 -15.24
N ALA A 307 9.81 -15.33 -14.86
CA ALA A 307 8.59 -15.29 -15.68
C ALA A 307 8.05 -13.87 -15.82
N PHE A 308 8.12 -13.07 -14.75
CA PHE A 308 7.73 -11.65 -14.81
C PHE A 308 8.64 -10.85 -15.74
N THR A 309 9.95 -11.08 -15.69
CA THR A 309 10.91 -10.41 -16.56
C THR A 309 10.66 -10.69 -18.06
N LYS A 310 10.18 -11.90 -18.37
CA LYS A 310 9.88 -12.36 -19.74
C LYS A 310 8.44 -12.06 -20.18
N SER A 311 7.59 -11.55 -19.27
CA SER A 311 6.18 -11.26 -19.54
C SER A 311 5.99 -10.02 -20.41
N ARG A 312 4.73 -9.78 -20.82
CA ARG A 312 4.35 -8.55 -21.54
C ARG A 312 4.38 -7.27 -20.67
N PHE A 313 4.74 -7.35 -19.40
CA PHE A 313 4.73 -6.17 -18.51
C PHE A 313 5.45 -4.98 -19.14
N ARG A 314 6.73 -5.15 -19.51
CA ARG A 314 7.56 -4.05 -20.02
C ARG A 314 7.03 -3.50 -21.36
N ALA A 315 6.63 -4.38 -22.26
CA ALA A 315 6.03 -3.99 -23.52
C ALA A 315 4.75 -3.16 -23.34
N SER A 316 3.86 -3.58 -22.42
CA SER A 316 2.62 -2.85 -22.11
C SER A 316 2.86 -1.55 -21.34
N PHE A 317 3.91 -1.50 -20.52
CA PHE A 317 4.35 -0.27 -19.86
C PHE A 317 4.73 0.80 -20.88
N GLU A 318 5.48 0.42 -21.92
CA GLU A 318 5.99 1.30 -22.95
C GLU A 318 4.97 1.61 -24.06
N ASP A 319 3.91 0.80 -24.19
CA ASP A 319 2.90 0.95 -25.24
C ASP A 319 1.98 2.15 -24.98
N LYS A 320 2.51 3.36 -25.19
CA LYS A 320 1.84 4.64 -25.01
C LYS A 320 2.00 5.54 -26.25
N GLY A 321 1.95 4.91 -27.44
CA GLY A 321 1.99 5.62 -28.73
C GLY A 321 3.22 6.54 -28.83
N ARG A 322 3.01 7.81 -29.13
CA ARG A 322 4.11 8.79 -29.30
C ARG A 322 5.00 8.98 -28.06
N PHE A 323 4.53 8.58 -26.86
CA PHE A 323 5.29 8.66 -25.61
C PHE A 323 6.10 7.40 -25.31
N ARG A 324 6.16 6.43 -26.21
CA ARG A 324 6.93 5.21 -26.04
C ARG A 324 8.38 5.49 -25.65
N GLY A 325 9.10 6.33 -26.40
CA GLY A 325 10.49 6.66 -26.11
C GLY A 325 10.70 7.35 -24.75
N TYR A 326 9.69 8.10 -24.28
CA TYR A 326 9.72 8.66 -22.92
C TYR A 326 9.68 7.56 -21.85
N LEU A 327 8.83 6.53 -22.05
CA LEU A 327 8.69 5.44 -21.09
C LEU A 327 9.84 4.41 -21.19
N GLU A 328 10.40 4.19 -22.37
CA GLU A 328 11.58 3.34 -22.58
C GLU A 328 12.78 3.80 -21.73
N ALA A 329 12.90 5.11 -21.48
CA ALA A 329 13.95 5.66 -20.64
C ALA A 329 13.72 5.50 -19.14
N ILE A 330 12.46 5.28 -18.69
CA ILE A 330 12.10 5.19 -17.27
C ILE A 330 12.44 3.80 -16.73
N PRO A 331 13.29 3.70 -15.69
CA PRO A 331 13.57 2.43 -15.05
C PRO A 331 12.37 1.92 -14.26
N VAL A 332 12.19 0.61 -14.25
CA VAL A 332 11.25 -0.08 -13.37
C VAL A 332 12.04 -0.97 -12.42
N TYR A 333 11.72 -0.93 -11.15
CA TYR A 333 12.37 -1.73 -10.12
C TYR A 333 11.34 -2.62 -9.42
N VAL A 334 11.67 -3.90 -9.25
CA VAL A 334 10.92 -4.80 -8.37
C VAL A 334 11.60 -4.79 -7.01
N ILE A 335 10.83 -4.52 -5.95
CA ILE A 335 11.33 -4.50 -4.57
C ILE A 335 11.37 -5.94 -4.04
N HIS A 336 12.54 -6.37 -3.58
CA HIS A 336 12.82 -7.66 -2.97
C HIS A 336 13.37 -7.45 -1.56
N SER A 337 12.53 -7.06 -0.61
CA SER A 337 12.95 -6.84 0.77
C SER A 337 12.51 -7.98 1.68
N GLU A 338 13.41 -8.45 2.54
CA GLU A 338 13.12 -9.48 3.56
C GLU A 338 12.34 -8.90 4.74
N VAL A 339 12.59 -7.63 5.05
CA VAL A 339 11.90 -6.89 6.12
C VAL A 339 10.91 -5.92 5.48
N SER A 340 9.75 -5.73 6.08
CA SER A 340 8.76 -4.78 5.56
C SER A 340 9.35 -3.37 5.44
N PRO A 341 9.56 -2.84 4.22
CA PRO A 341 10.06 -1.48 4.05
C PRO A 341 9.09 -0.43 4.59
N ALA A 342 7.81 -0.78 4.78
CA ALA A 342 6.82 0.14 5.36
C ALA A 342 7.22 0.63 6.77
N LEU A 343 8.01 -0.15 7.52
CA LEU A 343 8.58 0.31 8.81
C LEU A 343 9.54 1.49 8.63
N LEU A 344 10.40 1.45 7.59
CA LEU A 344 11.30 2.57 7.27
C LEU A 344 10.50 3.80 6.84
N GLY A 345 9.47 3.59 6.01
CA GLY A 345 8.60 4.67 5.58
C GLY A 345 7.76 5.27 6.70
N ALA A 346 7.28 4.46 7.65
CA ALA A 346 6.64 4.96 8.86
C ALA A 346 7.59 5.86 9.68
N ALA A 347 8.87 5.46 9.81
CA ALA A 347 9.88 6.31 10.46
C ALA A 347 10.06 7.67 9.75
N ARG A 348 9.94 7.72 8.43
CA ARG A 348 10.05 8.94 7.64
C ARG A 348 8.81 9.85 7.72
N ALA A 349 7.69 9.33 8.15
CA ALA A 349 6.47 10.10 8.39
C ALA A 349 6.51 10.92 9.70
N LEU A 350 7.47 10.63 10.58
CA LEU A 350 7.75 11.36 11.81
C LEU A 350 8.71 12.52 11.57
#